data_abd95ab10f65a0d2661b2842e7ea91e7
#
_entry.id   abd95ab10f65a0d2661b2842e7ea91e7
#
_cell.length_a   1.000
_cell.length_b   1.000
_cell.length_c   1.000
_cell.angle_alpha   90.00
_cell.angle_beta   90.00
_cell.angle_gamma   90.00
#
_symmetry.space_group_name_H-M   'P 1'
#
loop_
_entity.id
_entity.type
_entity.pdbx_description
1 polymer ?
#
loop_
_entity_poly.entity_id
_entity_poly.type
_entity_poly.pdbx_seq_one_letter_code
_entity_poly.pdbx_strand_id
1 'polypeptide(L)'
;MARFTLPRDIYFGAGCLDVLKTIKGKRAVIVIGGGSIKRSGFLDKIEGYLKEANIETKLIEGVEPDPSVETVMNGAKVMREFNPDLIIGVGGGSPIDAAKAMWIFYEYPEFTFEKAVVPFGLPDLRQKAKFIAIPSTSGTASEVTAFSVITDYKAKIKYPLADFNLTPDIAIVDSDIAQTMPPKLVAHTGMDALTHAIEAYVAGARSAISDPLAMQAIVMVRDNLVKSFEGDKKARDEMHIAQCLAGMAFSNALLGITHSMAHKIGAVFHIPHGCANAIFLPYVIEYNRKSCEDRYATIARTLGLQGNTDKELVDSLIGLINDLNVKLNIPSTIKEWGVSEEDFLKHVDFMAHNAVLDACTGANPREIDDETMAKLYKCSFYGEKVDF
;
A
#
# COMPACT_ATOMS: atom_id res chain seq x y z
N MET A 1 -1.94 20.92 -15.47
CA MET A 1 -1.36 21.43 -14.18
C MET A 1 -1.07 20.21 -13.31
N ALA A 2 0.15 20.03 -12.80
CA ALA A 2 0.46 18.95 -11.87
C ALA A 2 -0.07 19.28 -10.47
N ARG A 3 -0.57 18.28 -9.74
CA ARG A 3 -1.07 18.39 -8.37
C ARG A 3 -0.28 17.43 -7.49
N PHE A 4 0.08 17.85 -6.29
CA PHE A 4 0.66 17.04 -5.23
C PHE A 4 -0.24 17.15 -4.00
N THR A 5 -0.75 16.02 -3.51
CA THR A 5 -1.75 16.00 -2.44
C THR A 5 -1.28 15.09 -1.31
N LEU A 6 -1.38 15.58 -0.08
CA LEU A 6 -1.10 14.88 1.17
C LEU A 6 -2.18 15.23 2.20
N PRO A 7 -2.28 14.47 3.32
CA PRO A 7 -3.02 14.92 4.49
C PRO A 7 -2.57 16.32 4.93
N ARG A 8 -3.52 17.10 5.46
CA ARG A 8 -3.19 18.43 6.00
C ARG A 8 -2.15 18.34 7.12
N ASP A 9 -2.31 17.37 8.02
CA ASP A 9 -1.43 17.15 9.15
C ASP A 9 -0.99 15.68 9.20
N ILE A 10 0.29 15.46 9.43
CA ILE A 10 0.87 14.13 9.64
C ILE A 10 1.62 14.16 10.97
N TYR A 11 1.08 13.45 11.95
CA TYR A 11 1.73 13.23 13.24
C TYR A 11 2.49 11.90 13.18
N PHE A 12 3.74 11.87 13.64
CA PHE A 12 4.57 10.69 13.52
C PHE A 12 5.50 10.50 14.73
N GLY A 13 5.92 9.26 14.94
CA GLY A 13 6.80 8.85 16.04
C GLY A 13 6.03 8.19 17.18
N ALA A 14 6.79 7.53 18.06
CA ALA A 14 6.23 6.79 19.17
C ALA A 14 5.38 7.68 20.10
N GLY A 15 4.19 7.21 20.45
CA GLY A 15 3.27 7.91 21.35
C GLY A 15 2.48 9.06 20.73
N CYS A 16 2.66 9.38 19.43
CA CYS A 16 1.96 10.50 18.80
C CYS A 16 0.43 10.31 18.72
N LEU A 17 -0.06 9.12 19.02
CA LEU A 17 -1.49 8.82 19.14
C LEU A 17 -2.21 9.74 20.17
N ASP A 18 -1.48 10.30 21.12
CA ASP A 18 -2.03 11.20 22.14
C ASP A 18 -2.59 12.51 21.55
N VAL A 19 -2.24 12.85 20.32
CA VAL A 19 -2.85 13.98 19.58
C VAL A 19 -4.37 13.87 19.51
N LEU A 20 -4.93 12.65 19.59
CA LEU A 20 -6.38 12.42 19.63
C LEU A 20 -7.07 13.18 20.77
N LYS A 21 -6.38 13.46 21.88
CA LYS A 21 -6.89 14.28 23.00
C LYS A 21 -7.18 15.73 22.60
N THR A 22 -6.57 16.20 21.53
CA THR A 22 -6.68 17.59 21.04
C THR A 22 -7.58 17.75 19.84
N ILE A 23 -8.02 16.63 19.23
CA ILE A 23 -8.90 16.64 18.07
C ILE A 23 -10.26 17.22 18.44
N LYS A 24 -10.81 17.99 17.53
CA LYS A 24 -12.12 18.62 17.71
C LYS A 24 -13.17 17.87 16.89
N GLY A 25 -14.23 17.47 17.56
CA GLY A 25 -15.37 16.76 16.99
C GLY A 25 -16.41 16.49 18.08
N LYS A 26 -17.49 15.87 17.71
CA LYS A 26 -18.56 15.47 18.65
C LYS A 26 -18.77 13.96 18.64
N ARG A 27 -18.72 13.34 17.47
CA ARG A 27 -18.98 11.92 17.27
C ARG A 27 -17.96 11.31 16.29
N ALA A 28 -17.27 10.28 16.72
CA ALA A 28 -16.30 9.57 15.90
C ALA A 28 -16.76 8.14 15.63
N VAL A 29 -16.74 7.71 14.37
CA VAL A 29 -16.78 6.28 14.04
C VAL A 29 -15.35 5.77 13.93
N ILE A 30 -15.05 4.69 14.64
CA ILE A 30 -13.77 3.99 14.57
C ILE A 30 -13.98 2.73 13.76
N VAL A 31 -13.22 2.58 12.65
CA VAL A 31 -13.28 1.41 11.77
C VAL A 31 -12.01 0.58 11.94
N ILE A 32 -12.18 -0.70 12.34
CA ILE A 32 -11.06 -1.63 12.53
C ILE A 32 -11.28 -2.95 11.78
N GLY A 33 -10.18 -3.65 11.48
CA GLY A 33 -10.21 -4.99 10.90
C GLY A 33 -10.44 -6.08 11.94
N GLY A 34 -9.66 -7.15 11.85
CA GLY A 34 -9.66 -8.24 12.83
C GLY A 34 -9.19 -7.80 14.22
N GLY A 35 -9.15 -8.73 15.16
CA GLY A 35 -8.97 -8.43 16.59
C GLY A 35 -7.58 -7.93 17.03
N SER A 36 -6.64 -7.60 16.14
CA SER A 36 -5.26 -7.20 16.53
C SER A 36 -5.24 -5.91 17.33
N ILE A 37 -5.95 -4.87 16.88
CA ILE A 37 -6.03 -3.56 17.56
C ILE A 37 -6.68 -3.67 18.94
N LYS A 38 -7.67 -4.55 19.09
CA LYS A 38 -8.27 -4.86 20.39
C LYS A 38 -7.30 -5.59 21.32
N ARG A 39 -6.71 -6.69 20.82
CA ARG A 39 -5.78 -7.52 21.61
C ARG A 39 -4.53 -6.77 22.06
N SER A 40 -4.07 -5.80 21.31
CA SER A 40 -2.92 -4.97 21.66
C SER A 40 -3.25 -3.84 22.65
N GLY A 41 -4.55 -3.61 22.98
CA GLY A 41 -4.99 -2.53 23.85
C GLY A 41 -5.05 -1.14 23.18
N PHE A 42 -4.71 -1.03 21.90
CA PHE A 42 -4.74 0.27 21.21
C PHE A 42 -6.15 0.79 20.97
N LEU A 43 -7.16 -0.09 20.82
CA LEU A 43 -8.54 0.37 20.74
C LEU A 43 -8.97 1.10 22.02
N ASP A 44 -8.71 0.50 23.20
CA ASP A 44 -9.05 1.11 24.48
C ASP A 44 -8.31 2.45 24.67
N LYS A 45 -7.06 2.53 24.20
CA LYS A 45 -6.26 3.76 24.26
C LYS A 45 -6.85 4.85 23.36
N ILE A 46 -7.27 4.51 22.14
CA ILE A 46 -7.92 5.44 21.19
C ILE A 46 -9.24 5.95 21.78
N GLU A 47 -10.12 5.04 22.24
CA GLU A 47 -11.41 5.40 22.85
C GLU A 47 -11.22 6.25 24.10
N GLY A 48 -10.21 5.93 24.92
CA GLY A 48 -9.84 6.72 26.11
C GLY A 48 -9.47 8.16 25.76
N TYR A 49 -8.62 8.36 24.74
CA TYR A 49 -8.22 9.69 24.29
C TYR A 49 -9.38 10.50 23.68
N LEU A 50 -10.23 9.86 22.91
CA LEU A 50 -11.42 10.51 22.35
C LEU A 50 -12.43 10.88 23.44
N LYS A 51 -12.56 10.05 24.49
CA LYS A 51 -13.37 10.37 25.69
C LYS A 51 -12.81 11.56 26.47
N GLU A 52 -11.49 11.66 26.63
CA GLU A 52 -10.83 12.85 27.21
C GLU A 52 -11.13 14.11 26.38
N ALA A 53 -11.23 13.99 25.07
CA ALA A 53 -11.62 15.06 24.15
C ALA A 53 -13.14 15.34 24.12
N ASN A 54 -13.97 14.65 24.95
CA ASN A 54 -15.44 14.69 24.95
C ASN A 54 -16.07 14.31 23.61
N ILE A 55 -15.51 13.33 22.91
CA ILE A 55 -16.01 12.81 21.63
C ILE A 55 -16.70 11.46 21.89
N GLU A 56 -17.98 11.34 21.51
CA GLU A 56 -18.73 10.09 21.54
C GLU A 56 -18.21 9.14 20.44
N THR A 57 -18.06 7.86 20.75
CA THR A 57 -17.50 6.88 19.80
C THR A 57 -18.49 5.80 19.41
N LYS A 58 -18.41 5.33 18.17
CA LYS A 58 -19.09 4.14 17.63
C LYS A 58 -18.09 3.27 16.92
N LEU A 59 -18.04 1.99 17.26
CA LEU A 59 -17.14 1.02 16.62
C LEU A 59 -17.81 0.34 15.43
N ILE A 60 -17.09 0.24 14.33
CA ILE A 60 -17.31 -0.69 13.20
C ILE A 60 -16.10 -1.62 13.17
N GLU A 61 -16.34 -2.91 13.37
CA GLU A 61 -15.28 -3.92 13.48
C GLU A 61 -15.48 -5.07 12.50
N GLY A 62 -14.43 -5.89 12.33
CA GLY A 62 -14.52 -7.09 11.53
C GLY A 62 -14.34 -6.84 10.04
N VAL A 63 -13.75 -5.71 9.63
CA VAL A 63 -13.36 -5.51 8.24
C VAL A 63 -12.37 -6.61 7.86
N GLU A 64 -12.75 -7.41 6.88
CA GLU A 64 -11.96 -8.51 6.35
C GLU A 64 -10.75 -8.02 5.54
N PRO A 65 -9.69 -8.83 5.40
CA PRO A 65 -8.70 -8.61 4.37
C PRO A 65 -9.36 -8.53 2.98
N ASP A 66 -8.91 -7.59 2.14
CA ASP A 66 -9.55 -7.31 0.85
C ASP A 66 -11.05 -6.98 1.00
N PRO A 67 -11.39 -5.83 1.61
CA PRO A 67 -12.75 -5.50 2.04
C PRO A 67 -13.76 -5.52 0.89
N SER A 68 -14.92 -6.09 1.16
CA SER A 68 -16.00 -6.25 0.19
C SER A 68 -16.84 -4.97 0.01
N VAL A 69 -17.51 -4.87 -1.14
CA VAL A 69 -18.52 -3.85 -1.38
C VAL A 69 -19.63 -3.92 -0.31
N GLU A 70 -20.02 -5.13 0.09
CA GLU A 70 -21.03 -5.36 1.12
C GLU A 70 -20.60 -4.79 2.49
N THR A 71 -19.36 -5.02 2.90
CA THR A 71 -18.80 -4.45 4.14
C THR A 71 -18.82 -2.92 4.10
N VAL A 72 -18.44 -2.33 2.98
CA VAL A 72 -18.48 -0.87 2.78
C VAL A 72 -19.88 -0.33 2.91
N MET A 73 -20.87 -0.91 2.22
CA MET A 73 -22.25 -0.44 2.26
C MET A 73 -22.90 -0.59 3.64
N ASN A 74 -22.61 -1.69 4.35
CA ASN A 74 -23.06 -1.89 5.71
C ASN A 74 -22.45 -0.87 6.69
N GLY A 75 -21.15 -0.61 6.59
CA GLY A 75 -20.48 0.41 7.40
C GLY A 75 -21.02 1.81 7.15
N ALA A 76 -21.25 2.18 5.90
CA ALA A 76 -21.86 3.45 5.53
C ALA A 76 -23.29 3.61 6.12
N LYS A 77 -24.06 2.52 6.20
CA LYS A 77 -25.37 2.53 6.87
C LYS A 77 -25.21 2.84 8.36
N VAL A 78 -24.31 2.17 9.06
CA VAL A 78 -24.00 2.45 10.48
C VAL A 78 -23.59 3.90 10.67
N MET A 79 -22.76 4.46 9.79
CA MET A 79 -22.37 5.87 9.83
C MET A 79 -23.56 6.81 9.65
N ARG A 80 -24.50 6.51 8.75
CA ARG A 80 -25.73 7.33 8.57
C ARG A 80 -26.61 7.35 9.83
N GLU A 81 -26.73 6.21 10.50
CA GLU A 81 -27.51 6.10 11.75
C GLU A 81 -26.85 6.85 12.91
N PHE A 82 -25.53 6.78 13.02
CA PHE A 82 -24.77 7.45 14.10
C PHE A 82 -24.47 8.91 13.79
N ASN A 83 -24.38 9.31 12.51
CA ASN A 83 -24.08 10.65 12.01
C ASN A 83 -22.79 11.25 12.59
N PRO A 84 -21.61 10.63 12.35
CA PRO A 84 -20.32 11.10 12.85
C PRO A 84 -19.86 12.37 12.11
N ASP A 85 -19.08 13.21 12.82
CA ASP A 85 -18.31 14.31 12.25
C ASP A 85 -16.80 13.96 12.14
N LEU A 86 -16.43 12.77 12.62
CA LEU A 86 -15.09 12.18 12.46
C LEU A 86 -15.20 10.72 12.06
N ILE A 87 -14.39 10.31 11.09
CA ILE A 87 -14.20 8.91 10.70
C ILE A 87 -12.74 8.56 10.97
N ILE A 88 -12.49 7.50 11.73
CA ILE A 88 -11.13 7.08 12.12
C ILE A 88 -10.92 5.66 11.62
N GLY A 89 -10.13 5.51 10.55
CA GLY A 89 -9.67 4.21 10.05
C GLY A 89 -8.41 3.75 10.78
N VAL A 90 -8.46 2.59 11.46
CA VAL A 90 -7.34 2.09 12.28
C VAL A 90 -6.97 0.68 11.87
N GLY A 91 -5.74 0.46 11.47
CA GLY A 91 -5.25 -0.88 11.13
C GLY A 91 -4.28 -0.90 9.96
N GLY A 92 -4.21 -2.02 9.26
CA GLY A 92 -3.52 -2.10 7.96
C GLY A 92 -4.30 -1.41 6.84
N GLY A 93 -3.96 -1.67 5.59
CA GLY A 93 -4.64 -1.08 4.43
C GLY A 93 -6.15 -1.35 4.43
N SER A 94 -6.58 -2.60 4.64
CA SER A 94 -7.98 -3.01 4.52
C SER A 94 -8.97 -2.20 5.35
N PRO A 95 -8.82 -2.01 6.69
CA PRO A 95 -9.77 -1.20 7.44
C PRO A 95 -9.71 0.29 7.11
N ILE A 96 -8.54 0.83 6.74
CA ILE A 96 -8.43 2.23 6.32
C ILE A 96 -9.12 2.43 4.96
N ASP A 97 -8.90 1.53 4.02
CA ASP A 97 -9.53 1.57 2.70
C ASP A 97 -11.06 1.39 2.79
N ALA A 98 -11.52 0.42 3.59
CA ALA A 98 -12.95 0.26 3.85
C ALA A 98 -13.56 1.54 4.44
N ALA A 99 -12.90 2.15 5.43
CA ALA A 99 -13.36 3.38 6.04
C ALA A 99 -13.44 4.56 5.05
N LYS A 100 -12.44 4.70 4.14
CA LYS A 100 -12.46 5.69 3.06
C LYS A 100 -13.64 5.46 2.10
N ALA A 101 -13.87 4.21 1.70
CA ALA A 101 -15.00 3.88 0.85
C ALA A 101 -16.35 4.10 1.57
N MET A 102 -16.47 3.69 2.84
CA MET A 102 -17.66 3.98 3.67
C MET A 102 -17.95 5.47 3.74
N TRP A 103 -16.91 6.32 3.82
CA TRP A 103 -17.05 7.77 3.86
C TRP A 103 -17.77 8.32 2.64
N ILE A 104 -17.47 7.82 1.43
CA ILE A 104 -18.16 8.21 0.19
C ILE A 104 -19.66 8.01 0.32
N PHE A 105 -20.07 6.78 0.69
CA PHE A 105 -21.49 6.39 0.73
C PHE A 105 -22.22 6.86 2.01
N TYR A 106 -21.48 7.32 3.01
CA TYR A 106 -22.02 8.04 4.14
C TYR A 106 -22.41 9.46 3.78
N GLU A 107 -21.54 10.18 3.07
CA GLU A 107 -21.81 11.55 2.66
C GLU A 107 -22.81 11.64 1.52
N TYR A 108 -22.74 10.68 0.58
CA TYR A 108 -23.57 10.62 -0.62
C TYR A 108 -24.30 9.27 -0.76
N PRO A 109 -25.42 9.06 -0.04
CA PRO A 109 -26.14 7.78 -0.04
C PRO A 109 -26.66 7.34 -1.42
N GLU A 110 -26.91 8.29 -2.32
CA GLU A 110 -27.37 8.02 -3.68
C GLU A 110 -26.24 7.77 -4.69
N PHE A 111 -24.98 7.88 -4.25
CA PHE A 111 -23.84 7.59 -5.11
C PHE A 111 -23.66 6.08 -5.23
N THR A 112 -23.43 5.57 -6.43
CA THR A 112 -23.33 4.12 -6.64
C THR A 112 -21.86 3.68 -6.70
N PHE A 113 -21.62 2.39 -6.44
CA PHE A 113 -20.27 1.83 -6.49
C PHE A 113 -19.66 1.91 -7.90
N GLU A 114 -20.49 1.71 -8.94
CA GLU A 114 -20.08 1.83 -10.35
C GLU A 114 -19.59 3.24 -10.70
N LYS A 115 -20.14 4.26 -10.05
CA LYS A 115 -19.62 5.64 -10.20
C LYS A 115 -18.35 5.87 -9.39
N ALA A 116 -18.24 5.23 -8.21
CA ALA A 116 -17.08 5.39 -7.36
C ALA A 116 -15.80 4.77 -7.95
N VAL A 117 -15.92 3.74 -8.80
CA VAL A 117 -14.77 3.11 -9.48
C VAL A 117 -14.22 3.95 -10.64
N VAL A 118 -14.92 5.02 -11.06
CA VAL A 118 -14.41 5.92 -12.09
C VAL A 118 -13.33 6.81 -11.47
N PRO A 119 -12.07 6.75 -11.95
CA PRO A 119 -11.00 7.54 -11.38
C PRO A 119 -11.27 9.04 -11.41
N PHE A 120 -11.03 9.73 -10.31
CA PHE A 120 -11.21 11.18 -10.13
C PHE A 120 -12.63 11.66 -10.41
N GLY A 121 -13.62 10.80 -10.17
CA GLY A 121 -15.06 11.08 -10.39
C GLY A 121 -15.86 11.21 -9.09
N LEU A 122 -15.22 11.21 -7.92
CA LEU A 122 -15.93 11.36 -6.64
C LEU A 122 -16.42 12.80 -6.44
N PRO A 123 -17.56 12.96 -5.78
CA PRO A 123 -17.99 14.27 -5.31
C PRO A 123 -17.06 14.78 -4.18
N ASP A 124 -17.12 16.08 -3.92
CA ASP A 124 -16.33 16.69 -2.83
C ASP A 124 -16.74 16.14 -1.48
N LEU A 125 -15.82 15.41 -0.83
CA LEU A 125 -15.99 14.90 0.53
C LEU A 125 -15.79 16.00 1.57
N ARG A 126 -15.96 15.69 2.85
CA ARG A 126 -15.84 16.60 4.01
C ARG A 126 -17.06 17.48 4.22
N GLN A 127 -18.22 17.08 3.65
CA GLN A 127 -19.48 17.76 3.88
C GLN A 127 -20.06 17.45 5.27
N LYS A 128 -19.82 16.24 5.77
CA LYS A 128 -20.33 15.78 7.07
C LYS A 128 -19.22 15.42 8.05
N ALA A 129 -18.13 14.81 7.58
CA ALA A 129 -17.07 14.29 8.44
C ALA A 129 -15.67 14.54 7.88
N LYS A 130 -14.69 14.67 8.79
CA LYS A 130 -13.26 14.61 8.49
C LYS A 130 -12.75 13.19 8.68
N PHE A 131 -11.66 12.86 7.99
CA PHE A 131 -11.05 11.54 8.02
C PHE A 131 -9.69 11.54 8.70
N ILE A 132 -9.54 10.64 9.68
CA ILE A 132 -8.28 10.38 10.38
C ILE A 132 -7.86 8.95 10.06
N ALA A 133 -6.61 8.76 9.67
CA ALA A 133 -6.05 7.43 9.43
C ALA A 133 -4.92 7.11 10.40
N ILE A 134 -4.96 5.90 10.97
CA ILE A 134 -3.98 5.41 11.95
C ILE A 134 -3.48 4.04 11.47
N PRO A 135 -2.33 3.97 10.79
CA PRO A 135 -1.80 2.71 10.27
C PRO A 135 -1.23 1.85 11.40
N SER A 136 -1.46 0.54 11.34
CA SER A 136 -0.87 -0.45 12.23
C SER A 136 0.15 -1.36 11.54
N THR A 137 0.36 -1.16 10.24
CA THR A 137 1.35 -1.89 9.43
C THR A 137 2.29 -0.92 8.75
N SER A 138 3.51 -1.36 8.50
CA SER A 138 4.54 -0.53 7.84
C SER A 138 4.70 -0.98 6.39
N GLY A 139 3.70 -0.66 5.53
CA GLY A 139 3.70 -1.11 4.13
C GLY A 139 2.78 -0.31 3.21
N THR A 140 1.47 -0.40 3.39
CA THR A 140 0.47 0.09 2.41
C THR A 140 0.37 1.60 2.30
N ALA A 141 0.75 2.32 3.36
CA ALA A 141 0.66 3.78 3.44
C ALA A 141 -0.75 4.36 3.15
N SER A 142 -1.81 3.58 3.37
CA SER A 142 -3.18 4.05 3.12
C SER A 142 -3.53 5.34 3.88
N GLU A 143 -2.80 5.66 4.95
CA GLU A 143 -2.99 6.87 5.76
C GLU A 143 -2.61 8.16 5.03
N VAL A 144 -1.84 8.10 3.96
CA VAL A 144 -1.41 9.28 3.20
C VAL A 144 -1.81 9.23 1.72
N THR A 145 -2.54 8.20 1.29
CA THR A 145 -2.85 7.98 -0.12
C THR A 145 -4.24 8.45 -0.52
N ALA A 146 -4.38 8.77 -1.81
CA ALA A 146 -5.61 9.13 -2.48
C ALA A 146 -6.37 7.89 -3.03
N PHE A 147 -6.11 6.71 -2.47
CA PHE A 147 -6.64 5.43 -2.96
C PHE A 147 -7.38 4.67 -1.87
N SER A 148 -8.31 3.79 -2.30
CA SER A 148 -8.98 2.80 -1.48
C SER A 148 -9.28 1.58 -2.36
N VAL A 149 -8.79 0.40 -1.98
CA VAL A 149 -8.97 -0.83 -2.77
C VAL A 149 -10.12 -1.66 -2.18
N ILE A 150 -11.17 -1.86 -2.97
CA ILE A 150 -12.37 -2.60 -2.56
C ILE A 150 -12.59 -3.78 -3.52
N THR A 151 -12.97 -4.92 -2.97
CA THR A 151 -13.18 -6.16 -3.73
C THR A 151 -14.66 -6.38 -4.00
N ASP A 152 -15.01 -6.50 -5.27
CA ASP A 152 -16.28 -7.09 -5.67
C ASP A 152 -16.09 -8.60 -5.83
N TYR A 153 -16.53 -9.35 -4.82
CA TYR A 153 -16.43 -10.81 -4.82
C TYR A 153 -17.36 -11.48 -5.83
N LYS A 154 -18.42 -10.80 -6.28
CA LYS A 154 -19.33 -11.31 -7.33
C LYS A 154 -18.67 -11.23 -8.70
N ALA A 155 -18.06 -10.09 -8.99
CA ALA A 155 -17.30 -9.88 -10.22
C ALA A 155 -15.90 -10.50 -10.16
N LYS A 156 -15.39 -10.86 -8.96
CA LYS A 156 -14.02 -11.31 -8.69
C LYS A 156 -12.97 -10.29 -9.12
N ILE A 157 -13.26 -9.01 -8.88
CA ILE A 157 -12.40 -7.89 -9.26
C ILE A 157 -12.08 -7.02 -8.04
N LYS A 158 -10.80 -6.64 -7.91
CA LYS A 158 -10.36 -5.59 -6.99
C LYS A 158 -10.39 -4.26 -7.71
N TYR A 159 -11.17 -3.32 -7.19
CA TYR A 159 -11.32 -1.97 -7.73
C TYR A 159 -10.52 -0.97 -6.89
N PRO A 160 -9.49 -0.34 -7.46
CA PRO A 160 -8.87 0.83 -6.85
C PRO A 160 -9.78 2.05 -7.05
N LEU A 161 -10.42 2.51 -5.99
CA LEU A 161 -11.06 3.82 -5.96
C LEU A 161 -9.96 4.87 -5.86
N ALA A 162 -9.86 5.74 -6.85
CA ALA A 162 -8.78 6.72 -6.98
C ALA A 162 -9.35 8.13 -7.06
N ASP A 163 -9.18 8.93 -6.01
CA ASP A 163 -9.57 10.34 -6.01
C ASP A 163 -8.82 11.09 -4.91
N PHE A 164 -8.39 12.31 -5.19
CA PHE A 164 -7.73 13.18 -4.20
C PHE A 164 -8.60 13.47 -2.97
N ASN A 165 -9.92 13.40 -3.10
CA ASN A 165 -10.86 13.53 -2.00
C ASN A 165 -10.71 12.42 -0.94
N LEU A 166 -10.18 11.24 -1.30
CA LEU A 166 -9.93 10.12 -0.39
C LEU A 166 -8.66 10.30 0.48
N THR A 167 -7.82 11.28 0.16
CA THR A 167 -6.67 11.57 1.02
C THR A 167 -7.16 11.96 2.41
N PRO A 168 -6.72 11.31 3.49
CA PRO A 168 -7.12 11.66 4.85
C PRO A 168 -6.84 13.12 5.20
N ASP A 169 -7.60 13.68 6.15
CA ASP A 169 -7.31 15.02 6.69
C ASP A 169 -6.12 14.97 7.65
N ILE A 170 -6.03 13.88 8.43
CA ILE A 170 -4.98 13.68 9.42
C ILE A 170 -4.48 12.24 9.30
N ALA A 171 -3.17 12.07 9.25
CA ALA A 171 -2.50 10.80 9.43
C ALA A 171 -1.79 10.78 10.80
N ILE A 172 -1.95 9.69 11.56
CA ILE A 172 -1.27 9.50 12.84
C ILE A 172 -0.43 8.24 12.74
N VAL A 173 0.86 8.41 12.48
CA VAL A 173 1.85 7.36 12.19
C VAL A 173 2.58 7.03 13.50
N ASP A 174 1.84 6.40 14.44
CA ASP A 174 2.38 6.02 15.75
C ASP A 174 3.07 4.66 15.66
N SER A 175 4.39 4.65 15.78
CA SER A 175 5.18 3.44 15.65
C SER A 175 4.96 2.42 16.78
N ASP A 176 4.45 2.83 17.93
CA ASP A 176 4.10 1.89 19.01
C ASP A 176 3.06 0.84 18.53
N ILE A 177 2.13 1.23 17.67
CA ILE A 177 1.14 0.31 17.10
C ILE A 177 1.82 -0.74 16.21
N ALA A 178 2.79 -0.32 15.40
CA ALA A 178 3.53 -1.18 14.49
C ALA A 178 4.48 -2.17 15.22
N GLN A 179 4.85 -1.90 16.49
CA GLN A 179 5.68 -2.81 17.27
C GLN A 179 5.06 -4.21 17.46
N THR A 180 3.74 -4.33 17.32
CA THR A 180 3.00 -5.60 17.50
C THR A 180 2.98 -6.50 16.26
N MET A 181 3.53 -6.05 15.13
CA MET A 181 3.55 -6.85 13.89
C MET A 181 4.37 -8.12 14.03
N PRO A 182 3.85 -9.30 13.63
CA PRO A 182 4.64 -10.52 13.58
C PRO A 182 5.69 -10.45 12.45
N PRO A 183 6.84 -11.18 12.58
CA PRO A 183 7.95 -11.08 11.62
C PRO A 183 7.53 -11.28 10.15
N LYS A 184 6.69 -12.27 9.85
CA LYS A 184 6.20 -12.51 8.49
C LYS A 184 5.47 -11.30 7.91
N LEU A 185 4.69 -10.58 8.72
CA LEU A 185 4.00 -9.37 8.27
C LEU A 185 5.00 -8.23 8.06
N VAL A 186 6.00 -8.08 8.95
CA VAL A 186 7.08 -7.10 8.78
C VAL A 186 7.82 -7.31 7.45
N ALA A 187 8.16 -8.56 7.12
CA ALA A 187 8.83 -8.91 5.87
C ALA A 187 8.00 -8.49 4.64
N HIS A 188 6.74 -8.93 4.59
CA HIS A 188 5.88 -8.68 3.44
C HIS A 188 5.58 -7.19 3.28
N THR A 189 5.19 -6.50 4.37
CA THR A 189 4.84 -5.07 4.29
C THR A 189 6.06 -4.18 4.06
N GLY A 190 7.23 -4.55 4.58
CA GLY A 190 8.45 -3.79 4.35
C GLY A 190 8.95 -3.90 2.90
N MET A 191 8.84 -5.07 2.28
CA MET A 191 9.14 -5.24 0.85
C MET A 191 8.11 -4.55 -0.04
N ASP A 192 6.85 -4.48 0.41
CA ASP A 192 5.80 -3.68 -0.23
C ASP A 192 6.16 -2.19 -0.25
N ALA A 193 6.58 -1.65 0.91
CA ALA A 193 7.06 -0.27 1.01
C ALA A 193 8.28 0.02 0.11
N LEU A 194 9.22 -0.94 0.01
CA LEU A 194 10.35 -0.82 -0.91
C LEU A 194 9.89 -0.78 -2.37
N THR A 195 8.96 -1.64 -2.73
CA THR A 195 8.38 -1.70 -4.08
C THR A 195 7.66 -0.41 -4.42
N HIS A 196 6.82 0.09 -3.51
CA HIS A 196 6.15 1.39 -3.64
C HIS A 196 7.16 2.51 -3.94
N ALA A 197 8.24 2.58 -3.17
CA ALA A 197 9.23 3.64 -3.31
C ALA A 197 10.03 3.52 -4.63
N ILE A 198 10.44 2.31 -5.01
CA ILE A 198 11.17 2.07 -6.25
C ILE A 198 10.29 2.36 -7.46
N GLU A 199 9.05 1.85 -7.50
CA GLU A 199 8.13 2.13 -8.60
C GLU A 199 7.80 3.61 -8.70
N ALA A 200 7.49 4.28 -7.58
CA ALA A 200 7.24 5.72 -7.57
C ALA A 200 8.43 6.54 -8.13
N TYR A 201 9.65 6.11 -7.82
CA TYR A 201 10.87 6.78 -8.31
C TYR A 201 11.05 6.67 -9.82
N VAL A 202 10.62 5.58 -10.45
CA VAL A 202 10.76 5.38 -11.91
C VAL A 202 9.47 5.62 -12.69
N ALA A 203 8.31 5.77 -12.03
CA ALA A 203 7.01 5.93 -12.66
C ALA A 203 6.92 7.13 -13.60
N GLY A 204 6.05 7.05 -14.61
CA GLY A 204 5.86 8.11 -15.61
C GLY A 204 5.32 9.43 -15.03
N ALA A 205 4.58 9.37 -13.92
CA ALA A 205 4.00 10.56 -13.25
C ALA A 205 4.90 11.13 -12.14
N ARG A 206 6.12 10.65 -11.98
CA ARG A 206 7.09 11.14 -10.99
C ARG A 206 7.36 12.64 -11.14
N SER A 207 7.87 13.24 -10.07
CA SER A 207 8.15 14.67 -10.03
C SER A 207 9.35 14.97 -9.13
N ALA A 208 9.89 16.20 -9.24
CA ALA A 208 10.93 16.68 -8.34
C ALA A 208 10.48 16.73 -6.86
N ILE A 209 9.17 16.63 -6.58
CA ILE A 209 8.62 16.56 -5.22
C ILE A 209 8.57 15.11 -4.74
N SER A 210 8.11 14.16 -5.59
CA SER A 210 8.00 12.75 -5.22
C SER A 210 9.35 12.02 -5.19
N ASP A 211 10.29 12.36 -6.06
CA ASP A 211 11.60 11.69 -6.17
C ASP A 211 12.39 11.67 -4.85
N PRO A 212 12.54 12.79 -4.12
CA PRO A 212 13.26 12.81 -2.84
C PRO A 212 12.58 11.95 -1.76
N LEU A 213 11.24 11.93 -1.73
CA LEU A 213 10.48 11.12 -0.78
C LEU A 213 10.67 9.63 -1.05
N ALA A 214 10.57 9.23 -2.33
CA ALA A 214 10.81 7.85 -2.76
C ALA A 214 12.24 7.40 -2.43
N MET A 215 13.24 8.22 -2.77
CA MET A 215 14.64 7.90 -2.52
C MET A 215 14.92 7.77 -1.01
N GLN A 216 14.41 8.70 -0.19
CA GLN A 216 14.57 8.60 1.26
C GLN A 216 13.93 7.34 1.82
N ALA A 217 12.75 6.96 1.35
CA ALA A 217 12.09 5.71 1.74
C ALA A 217 12.94 4.49 1.38
N ILE A 218 13.50 4.43 0.16
CA ILE A 218 14.38 3.34 -0.29
C ILE A 218 15.58 3.19 0.66
N VAL A 219 16.25 4.29 0.99
CA VAL A 219 17.40 4.27 1.92
C VAL A 219 17.00 3.77 3.30
N MET A 220 15.90 4.29 3.85
CA MET A 220 15.43 3.90 5.19
C MET A 220 15.01 2.42 5.23
N VAL A 221 14.33 1.92 4.20
CA VAL A 221 13.95 0.50 4.11
C VAL A 221 15.20 -0.38 4.05
N ARG A 222 16.19 -0.06 3.19
CA ARG A 222 17.44 -0.81 3.08
C ARG A 222 18.16 -0.91 4.43
N ASP A 223 18.20 0.16 5.21
CA ASP A 223 18.96 0.22 6.45
C ASP A 223 18.26 -0.46 7.64
N ASN A 224 16.92 -0.56 7.60
CA ASN A 224 16.13 -0.93 8.75
C ASN A 224 15.29 -2.20 8.59
N LEU A 225 14.94 -2.65 7.37
CA LEU A 225 13.96 -3.72 7.19
C LEU A 225 14.39 -5.05 7.84
N VAL A 226 15.63 -5.48 7.64
CA VAL A 226 16.13 -6.75 8.23
C VAL A 226 16.16 -6.64 9.75
N LYS A 227 16.67 -5.54 10.31
CA LYS A 227 16.67 -5.31 11.76
C LYS A 227 15.26 -5.27 12.34
N SER A 228 14.33 -4.64 11.63
CA SER A 228 12.91 -4.60 12.01
C SER A 228 12.30 -6.00 12.02
N PHE A 229 12.61 -6.82 11.02
CA PHE A 229 12.20 -8.22 10.96
C PHE A 229 12.77 -9.05 12.15
N GLU A 230 13.99 -8.80 12.54
CA GLU A 230 14.66 -9.41 13.69
C GLU A 230 14.16 -8.88 15.05
N GLY A 231 13.30 -7.86 15.05
CA GLY A 231 12.63 -7.35 16.24
C GLY A 231 13.27 -6.12 16.88
N ASP A 232 14.21 -5.45 16.19
CA ASP A 232 14.76 -4.17 16.65
C ASP A 232 13.67 -3.10 16.64
N LYS A 233 13.38 -2.53 17.81
CA LYS A 233 12.30 -1.55 17.99
C LYS A 233 12.55 -0.25 17.25
N LYS A 234 13.79 0.25 17.27
CA LYS A 234 14.15 1.49 16.59
C LYS A 234 14.03 1.32 15.08
N ALA A 235 14.47 0.17 14.55
CA ALA A 235 14.30 -0.14 13.14
C ALA A 235 12.82 -0.25 12.74
N ARG A 236 11.93 -0.73 13.63
CA ARG A 236 10.47 -0.71 13.40
C ARG A 236 9.92 0.70 13.36
N ASP A 237 10.38 1.60 14.23
CA ASP A 237 10.01 3.01 14.19
C ASP A 237 10.40 3.65 12.86
N GLU A 238 11.65 3.44 12.42
CA GLU A 238 12.14 3.95 11.14
C GLU A 238 11.37 3.35 9.94
N MET A 239 11.05 2.05 9.98
CA MET A 239 10.24 1.41 8.94
C MET A 239 8.82 1.97 8.86
N HIS A 240 8.24 2.38 9.99
CA HIS A 240 6.89 2.96 10.01
C HIS A 240 6.87 4.36 9.38
N ILE A 241 7.96 5.11 9.52
CA ILE A 241 8.16 6.40 8.82
C ILE A 241 8.49 6.16 7.34
N ALA A 242 9.35 5.18 7.03
CA ALA A 242 9.76 4.88 5.66
C ALA A 242 8.58 4.53 4.74
N GLN A 243 7.63 3.70 5.23
CA GLN A 243 6.43 3.37 4.46
C GLN A 243 5.54 4.60 4.21
N CYS A 244 5.44 5.50 5.19
CA CYS A 244 4.69 6.75 5.02
C CYS A 244 5.32 7.63 3.93
N LEU A 245 6.65 7.77 3.90
CA LEU A 245 7.36 8.48 2.83
C LEU A 245 7.15 7.84 1.46
N ALA A 246 7.21 6.49 1.38
CA ALA A 246 6.89 5.75 0.16
C ALA A 246 5.46 6.06 -0.32
N GLY A 247 4.51 6.11 0.62
CA GLY A 247 3.12 6.46 0.36
C GLY A 247 2.92 7.85 -0.18
N MET A 248 3.58 8.83 0.44
CA MET A 248 3.57 10.22 -0.06
C MET A 248 4.10 10.32 -1.49
N ALA A 249 5.12 9.52 -1.83
CA ALA A 249 5.67 9.47 -3.17
C ALA A 249 4.71 8.83 -4.16
N PHE A 250 4.29 7.57 -3.94
CA PHE A 250 3.52 6.84 -4.93
C PHE A 250 2.08 7.35 -5.08
N SER A 251 1.49 7.91 -4.04
CA SER A 251 0.16 8.51 -4.15
C SER A 251 0.10 9.64 -5.19
N ASN A 252 1.24 10.24 -5.49
CA ASN A 252 1.38 11.34 -6.44
C ASN A 252 2.14 11.00 -7.71
N ALA A 253 3.03 9.99 -7.67
CA ALA A 253 3.82 9.52 -8.81
C ALA A 253 3.19 8.32 -9.52
N LEU A 254 2.23 7.65 -8.88
CA LEU A 254 1.66 6.36 -9.26
C LEU A 254 2.68 5.22 -9.12
N LEU A 255 2.30 4.03 -9.59
CA LEU A 255 3.06 2.78 -9.46
C LEU A 255 3.39 2.22 -10.86
N GLY A 256 3.75 0.96 -10.92
CA GLY A 256 4.10 0.26 -12.15
C GLY A 256 3.59 -1.17 -12.20
N ILE A 257 4.19 -1.96 -13.09
CA ILE A 257 3.73 -3.32 -13.37
C ILE A 257 4.03 -4.33 -12.28
N THR A 258 4.92 -4.04 -11.32
CA THR A 258 5.10 -4.94 -10.16
C THR A 258 3.78 -5.06 -9.41
N HIS A 259 3.14 -3.93 -9.12
CA HIS A 259 1.84 -3.90 -8.46
C HIS A 259 0.73 -4.49 -9.33
N SER A 260 0.72 -4.20 -10.63
CA SER A 260 -0.25 -4.78 -11.55
C SER A 260 -0.20 -6.31 -11.55
N MET A 261 0.99 -6.89 -11.59
CA MET A 261 1.21 -8.33 -11.50
C MET A 261 0.79 -8.89 -10.13
N ALA A 262 1.16 -8.21 -9.04
CA ALA A 262 0.84 -8.62 -7.68
C ALA A 262 -0.67 -8.64 -7.41
N HIS A 263 -1.42 -7.69 -7.94
CA HIS A 263 -2.88 -7.66 -7.83
C HIS A 263 -3.53 -8.92 -8.42
N LYS A 264 -3.06 -9.35 -9.61
CA LYS A 264 -3.70 -10.46 -10.32
C LYS A 264 -3.30 -11.81 -9.72
N ILE A 265 -2.04 -12.00 -9.39
CA ILE A 265 -1.61 -13.27 -8.78
C ILE A 265 -2.18 -13.44 -7.37
N GLY A 266 -2.29 -12.36 -6.62
CA GLY A 266 -2.93 -12.35 -5.31
C GLY A 266 -4.41 -12.73 -5.38
N ALA A 267 -5.13 -12.25 -6.40
CA ALA A 267 -6.53 -12.59 -6.61
C ALA A 267 -6.75 -14.06 -7.02
N VAL A 268 -5.81 -14.65 -7.78
CA VAL A 268 -5.93 -16.03 -8.30
C VAL A 268 -5.39 -17.06 -7.31
N PHE A 269 -4.22 -16.81 -6.72
CA PHE A 269 -3.49 -17.79 -5.89
C PHE A 269 -3.38 -17.41 -4.41
N HIS A 270 -4.02 -16.32 -3.99
CA HIS A 270 -4.01 -15.84 -2.60
C HIS A 270 -2.60 -15.60 -2.03
N ILE A 271 -1.64 -15.23 -2.91
CA ILE A 271 -0.32 -14.81 -2.46
C ILE A 271 -0.48 -13.45 -1.77
N PRO A 272 0.03 -13.27 -0.53
CA PRO A 272 -0.03 -11.97 0.14
C PRO A 272 0.62 -10.88 -0.69
N HIS A 273 -0.03 -9.72 -0.80
CA HIS A 273 0.32 -8.63 -1.71
C HIS A 273 1.81 -8.24 -1.66
N GLY A 274 2.33 -7.92 -0.48
CA GLY A 274 3.74 -7.54 -0.34
C GLY A 274 4.72 -8.69 -0.63
N CYS A 275 4.30 -9.96 -0.45
CA CYS A 275 5.10 -11.11 -0.87
C CYS A 275 5.16 -11.22 -2.40
N ALA A 276 4.03 -11.04 -3.08
CA ALA A 276 3.97 -11.03 -4.54
C ALA A 276 4.83 -9.89 -5.12
N ASN A 277 4.73 -8.69 -4.57
CA ASN A 277 5.57 -7.56 -4.95
C ASN A 277 7.06 -7.87 -4.79
N ALA A 278 7.45 -8.49 -3.67
CA ALA A 278 8.84 -8.87 -3.40
C ALA A 278 9.39 -9.89 -4.42
N ILE A 279 8.56 -10.85 -4.83
CA ILE A 279 8.92 -11.85 -5.85
C ILE A 279 9.09 -11.19 -7.22
N PHE A 280 8.16 -10.32 -7.61
CA PHE A 280 8.18 -9.73 -8.96
C PHE A 280 9.21 -8.62 -9.15
N LEU A 281 9.51 -7.85 -8.10
CA LEU A 281 10.33 -6.64 -8.22
C LEU A 281 11.67 -6.84 -8.95
N PRO A 282 12.49 -7.88 -8.69
CA PRO A 282 13.74 -8.12 -9.43
C PRO A 282 13.52 -8.29 -10.94
N TYR A 283 12.50 -9.04 -11.33
CA TYR A 283 12.18 -9.30 -12.74
C TYR A 283 11.66 -8.06 -13.45
N VAL A 284 10.84 -7.26 -12.76
CA VAL A 284 10.31 -5.99 -13.28
C VAL A 284 11.42 -4.95 -13.45
N ILE A 285 12.38 -4.85 -12.52
CA ILE A 285 13.54 -3.97 -12.67
C ILE A 285 14.34 -4.39 -13.92
N GLU A 286 14.58 -5.69 -14.10
CA GLU A 286 15.29 -6.22 -15.28
C GLU A 286 14.54 -5.88 -16.59
N TYR A 287 13.22 -5.96 -16.58
CA TYR A 287 12.39 -5.55 -17.73
C TYR A 287 12.48 -4.05 -17.99
N ASN A 288 12.24 -3.25 -16.95
CA ASN A 288 12.13 -1.79 -17.06
C ASN A 288 13.47 -1.08 -17.30
N ARG A 289 14.61 -1.71 -16.96
CA ARG A 289 15.92 -1.06 -17.13
C ARG A 289 16.20 -0.61 -18.57
N LYS A 290 15.61 -1.27 -19.57
CA LYS A 290 15.74 -0.84 -20.96
C LYS A 290 15.19 0.56 -21.24
N SER A 291 14.35 1.11 -20.38
CA SER A 291 13.74 2.43 -20.52
C SER A 291 14.19 3.45 -19.46
N CYS A 292 14.73 3.00 -18.32
CA CYS A 292 15.12 3.90 -17.22
C CYS A 292 16.32 3.36 -16.42
N GLU A 293 17.34 2.81 -17.10
CA GLU A 293 18.52 2.24 -16.44
C GLU A 293 19.27 3.26 -15.56
N ASP A 294 19.39 4.50 -16.03
CA ASP A 294 19.99 5.61 -15.31
C ASP A 294 19.35 5.90 -13.96
N ARG A 295 18.03 5.74 -13.88
CA ARG A 295 17.27 5.96 -12.64
C ARG A 295 17.51 4.84 -11.64
N TYR A 296 17.49 3.59 -12.06
CA TYR A 296 17.84 2.46 -11.19
C TYR A 296 19.31 2.51 -10.75
N ALA A 297 20.21 2.90 -11.65
CA ALA A 297 21.62 3.12 -11.31
C ALA A 297 21.79 4.25 -10.29
N THR A 298 20.96 5.30 -10.36
CA THR A 298 20.93 6.38 -9.34
C THR A 298 20.50 5.86 -7.97
N ILE A 299 19.49 4.98 -7.89
CA ILE A 299 19.14 4.30 -6.64
C ILE A 299 20.35 3.53 -6.12
N ALA A 300 20.99 2.71 -6.96
CA ALA A 300 22.14 1.89 -6.57
C ALA A 300 23.31 2.75 -6.05
N ARG A 301 23.62 3.87 -6.72
CA ARG A 301 24.67 4.83 -6.26
C ARG A 301 24.33 5.44 -4.90
N THR A 302 23.06 5.86 -4.72
CA THR A 302 22.61 6.45 -3.45
C THR A 302 22.70 5.42 -2.31
N LEU A 303 22.46 4.16 -2.60
CA LEU A 303 22.62 3.07 -1.63
C LEU A 303 24.10 2.65 -1.41
N GLY A 304 25.06 3.24 -2.15
CA GLY A 304 26.47 2.90 -2.06
C GLY A 304 26.84 1.53 -2.64
N LEU A 305 26.01 0.99 -3.55
CA LEU A 305 26.28 -0.27 -4.21
C LEU A 305 27.43 -0.15 -5.21
N GLN A 306 28.13 -1.26 -5.45
CA GLN A 306 29.31 -1.27 -6.32
C GLN A 306 28.92 -1.54 -7.77
N GLY A 307 29.58 -0.84 -8.70
CA GLY A 307 29.45 -0.98 -10.14
C GLY A 307 30.16 0.16 -10.85
N ASN A 308 30.80 -0.12 -12.01
CA ASN A 308 31.52 0.86 -12.81
C ASN A 308 30.64 1.44 -13.92
N THR A 309 29.55 0.77 -14.25
CA THR A 309 28.57 1.16 -15.27
C THR A 309 27.16 1.17 -14.70
N ASP A 310 26.24 1.85 -15.35
CA ASP A 310 24.82 1.84 -14.96
C ASP A 310 24.27 0.41 -14.95
N LYS A 311 24.65 -0.39 -15.92
CA LYS A 311 24.30 -1.81 -16.00
C LYS A 311 24.73 -2.57 -14.74
N GLU A 312 26.01 -2.48 -14.35
CA GLU A 312 26.54 -3.16 -13.16
C GLU A 312 25.87 -2.66 -11.88
N LEU A 313 25.55 -1.37 -11.80
CA LEU A 313 24.82 -0.80 -10.67
C LEU A 313 23.39 -1.34 -10.55
N VAL A 314 22.69 -1.49 -11.68
CA VAL A 314 21.35 -2.09 -11.68
C VAL A 314 21.42 -3.58 -11.32
N ASP A 315 22.43 -4.31 -11.82
CA ASP A 315 22.64 -5.71 -11.43
C ASP A 315 22.90 -5.83 -9.91
N SER A 316 23.66 -4.89 -9.33
CA SER A 316 23.88 -4.82 -7.88
C SER A 316 22.61 -4.47 -7.09
N LEU A 317 21.72 -3.62 -7.63
CA LEU A 317 20.42 -3.32 -7.03
C LEU A 317 19.50 -4.55 -7.02
N ILE A 318 19.43 -5.29 -8.11
CA ILE A 318 18.69 -6.56 -8.21
C ILE A 318 19.26 -7.57 -7.19
N GLY A 319 20.58 -7.66 -7.09
CA GLY A 319 21.26 -8.49 -6.10
C GLY A 319 20.86 -8.14 -4.67
N LEU A 320 20.85 -6.84 -4.32
CA LEU A 320 20.40 -6.38 -3.00
C LEU A 320 18.94 -6.81 -2.69
N ILE A 321 18.03 -6.70 -3.66
CA ILE A 321 16.63 -7.06 -3.46
C ILE A 321 16.50 -8.57 -3.25
N ASN A 322 17.21 -9.37 -4.03
CA ASN A 322 17.24 -10.82 -3.85
C ASN A 322 17.81 -11.22 -2.47
N ASP A 323 18.89 -10.56 -2.03
CA ASP A 323 19.46 -10.77 -0.70
C ASP A 323 18.46 -10.41 0.43
N LEU A 324 17.69 -9.35 0.26
CA LEU A 324 16.62 -9.00 1.20
C LEU A 324 15.55 -10.09 1.23
N ASN A 325 15.09 -10.58 0.07
CA ASN A 325 14.11 -11.66 0.00
C ASN A 325 14.59 -12.91 0.75
N VAL A 326 15.84 -13.32 0.55
CA VAL A 326 16.44 -14.45 1.28
C VAL A 326 16.45 -14.21 2.80
N LYS A 327 16.94 -13.05 3.26
CA LYS A 327 17.00 -12.71 4.68
C LYS A 327 15.64 -12.62 5.36
N LEU A 328 14.61 -12.31 4.59
CA LEU A 328 13.23 -12.16 5.05
C LEU A 328 12.40 -13.43 4.88
N ASN A 329 13.01 -14.53 4.44
CA ASN A 329 12.35 -15.81 4.14
C ASN A 329 11.21 -15.67 3.11
N ILE A 330 11.39 -14.82 2.11
CA ILE A 330 10.48 -14.65 0.98
C ILE A 330 10.99 -15.50 -0.19
N PRO A 331 10.13 -16.33 -0.81
CA PRO A 331 10.52 -17.12 -1.98
C PRO A 331 11.00 -16.24 -3.14
N SER A 332 11.94 -16.74 -3.94
CA SER A 332 12.45 -16.03 -5.12
C SER A 332 11.58 -16.22 -6.36
N THR A 333 10.67 -17.21 -6.36
CA THR A 333 9.78 -17.53 -7.48
C THR A 333 8.36 -17.86 -7.01
N ILE A 334 7.41 -17.75 -7.93
CA ILE A 334 6.01 -18.18 -7.70
C ILE A 334 5.96 -19.69 -7.45
N LYS A 335 6.82 -20.48 -8.12
CA LYS A 335 6.92 -21.93 -7.95
C LYS A 335 7.37 -22.30 -6.53
N GLU A 336 8.37 -21.59 -5.98
CA GLU A 336 8.83 -21.78 -4.60
C GLU A 336 7.76 -21.40 -3.56
N TRP A 337 6.88 -20.47 -3.87
CA TRP A 337 5.71 -20.19 -3.02
C TRP A 337 4.77 -21.39 -2.89
N GLY A 338 4.76 -22.28 -3.89
CA GLY A 338 3.96 -23.51 -3.89
C GLY A 338 2.81 -23.53 -4.91
N VAL A 339 2.78 -22.60 -5.88
CA VAL A 339 1.84 -22.65 -7.00
C VAL A 339 2.27 -23.77 -7.95
N SER A 340 1.33 -24.68 -8.30
CA SER A 340 1.61 -25.75 -9.26
C SER A 340 1.80 -25.18 -10.66
N GLU A 341 2.65 -25.83 -11.47
CA GLU A 341 2.88 -25.42 -12.86
C GLU A 341 1.60 -25.54 -13.71
N GLU A 342 0.81 -26.58 -13.50
CA GLU A 342 -0.47 -26.78 -14.17
C GLU A 342 -1.45 -25.64 -13.91
N ASP A 343 -1.65 -25.29 -12.64
CA ASP A 343 -2.53 -24.17 -12.27
C ASP A 343 -2.01 -22.84 -12.77
N PHE A 344 -0.70 -22.62 -12.69
CA PHE A 344 -0.07 -21.40 -13.20
C PHE A 344 -0.31 -21.23 -14.70
N LEU A 345 0.00 -22.25 -15.51
CA LEU A 345 -0.15 -22.20 -16.97
C LEU A 345 -1.62 -22.03 -17.40
N LYS A 346 -2.57 -22.56 -16.62
CA LYS A 346 -4.00 -22.36 -16.86
C LYS A 346 -4.45 -20.91 -16.69
N HIS A 347 -3.77 -20.12 -15.85
CA HIS A 347 -4.22 -18.77 -15.48
C HIS A 347 -3.29 -17.65 -15.99
N VAL A 348 -2.10 -17.97 -16.50
CA VAL A 348 -1.08 -16.96 -16.85
C VAL A 348 -1.58 -15.93 -17.86
N ASP A 349 -2.25 -16.37 -18.92
CA ASP A 349 -2.74 -15.46 -19.97
C ASP A 349 -3.88 -14.56 -19.44
N PHE A 350 -4.76 -15.11 -18.59
CA PHE A 350 -5.78 -14.32 -17.90
C PHE A 350 -5.16 -13.27 -16.97
N MET A 351 -4.15 -13.65 -16.18
CA MET A 351 -3.46 -12.72 -15.29
C MET A 351 -2.73 -11.65 -16.10
N ALA A 352 -2.04 -12.01 -17.19
CA ALA A 352 -1.31 -11.08 -18.04
C ALA A 352 -2.23 -10.02 -18.66
N HIS A 353 -3.33 -10.45 -19.28
CA HIS A 353 -4.32 -9.54 -19.86
C HIS A 353 -4.86 -8.55 -18.81
N ASN A 354 -5.27 -9.05 -17.65
CA ASN A 354 -5.81 -8.17 -16.61
C ASN A 354 -4.74 -7.29 -15.94
N ALA A 355 -3.47 -7.71 -15.92
CA ALA A 355 -2.38 -6.86 -15.44
C ALA A 355 -2.08 -5.72 -16.40
N VAL A 356 -2.15 -5.93 -17.70
CA VAL A 356 -2.02 -4.85 -18.70
C VAL A 356 -3.13 -3.81 -18.54
N LEU A 357 -4.34 -4.24 -18.21
CA LEU A 357 -5.49 -3.36 -17.97
C LEU A 357 -5.50 -2.70 -16.57
N ASP A 358 -4.58 -3.06 -15.69
CA ASP A 358 -4.51 -2.50 -14.35
C ASP A 358 -4.09 -1.02 -14.38
N ALA A 359 -4.68 -0.21 -13.49
CA ALA A 359 -4.42 1.22 -13.42
C ALA A 359 -2.93 1.56 -13.18
N CYS A 360 -2.19 0.69 -12.48
CA CYS A 360 -0.76 0.89 -12.22
C CYS A 360 0.10 0.76 -13.49
N THR A 361 -0.32 -0.05 -14.46
CA THR A 361 0.42 -0.29 -15.70
C THR A 361 0.61 0.98 -16.52
N GLY A 362 -0.39 1.88 -16.51
CA GLY A 362 -0.33 3.13 -17.26
C GLY A 362 0.78 4.10 -16.84
N ALA A 363 1.35 3.93 -15.65
CA ALA A 363 2.47 4.76 -15.17
C ALA A 363 3.82 4.04 -15.24
N ASN A 364 3.87 2.78 -15.69
CA ASN A 364 5.12 2.04 -15.81
C ASN A 364 6.06 2.72 -16.82
N PRO A 365 7.39 2.81 -16.56
CA PRO A 365 8.33 3.51 -17.44
C PRO A 365 8.53 2.85 -18.81
N ARG A 366 8.16 1.58 -18.95
CA ARG A 366 8.23 0.83 -20.21
C ARG A 366 6.87 0.25 -20.54
N GLU A 367 6.39 0.47 -21.76
CA GLU A 367 5.15 -0.12 -22.26
C GLU A 367 5.23 -1.65 -22.29
N ILE A 368 4.09 -2.30 -22.08
CA ILE A 368 4.00 -3.76 -22.07
C ILE A 368 2.64 -4.20 -22.65
N ASP A 369 2.68 -5.26 -23.44
CA ASP A 369 1.51 -5.95 -23.98
C ASP A 369 1.24 -7.29 -23.26
N ASP A 370 0.12 -7.92 -23.58
CA ASP A 370 -0.32 -9.17 -22.95
C ASP A 370 0.71 -10.30 -23.13
N GLU A 371 1.32 -10.42 -24.33
CA GLU A 371 2.31 -11.47 -24.61
C GLU A 371 3.58 -11.28 -23.78
N THR A 372 4.07 -10.06 -23.72
CA THR A 372 5.27 -9.70 -22.93
C THR A 372 5.00 -9.84 -21.44
N MET A 373 3.83 -9.45 -20.97
CA MET A 373 3.41 -9.61 -19.57
C MET A 373 3.35 -11.10 -19.20
N ALA A 374 2.80 -11.95 -20.07
CA ALA A 374 2.79 -13.40 -19.85
C ALA A 374 4.20 -14.00 -19.80
N LYS A 375 5.14 -13.54 -20.64
CA LYS A 375 6.56 -13.92 -20.57
C LYS A 375 7.18 -13.50 -19.24
N LEU A 376 6.90 -12.29 -18.76
CA LEU A 376 7.43 -11.78 -17.49
C LEU A 376 6.91 -12.61 -16.30
N TYR A 377 5.62 -12.97 -16.29
CA TYR A 377 5.08 -13.93 -15.33
C TYR A 377 5.78 -15.28 -15.36
N LYS A 378 6.07 -15.83 -16.58
CA LYS A 378 6.79 -17.10 -16.73
C LYS A 378 8.21 -17.01 -16.19
N CYS A 379 8.94 -15.93 -16.48
CA CYS A 379 10.27 -15.70 -15.90
C CYS A 379 10.21 -15.73 -14.35
N SER A 380 9.23 -15.05 -13.75
CA SER A 380 9.07 -15.04 -12.29
C SER A 380 8.60 -16.37 -11.70
N PHE A 381 7.96 -17.23 -12.50
CA PHE A 381 7.56 -18.57 -12.08
C PHE A 381 8.74 -19.55 -12.09
N TYR A 382 9.54 -19.55 -13.18
CA TYR A 382 10.63 -20.49 -13.37
C TYR A 382 11.98 -19.99 -12.79
N GLY A 383 12.12 -18.73 -12.43
CA GLY A 383 13.40 -18.14 -12.02
C GLY A 383 14.30 -17.82 -13.21
N GLU A 384 13.72 -17.55 -14.37
CA GLU A 384 14.46 -17.31 -15.61
C GLU A 384 14.80 -15.83 -15.78
N LYS A 385 15.87 -15.57 -16.56
CA LYS A 385 16.30 -14.22 -16.90
C LYS A 385 15.26 -13.50 -17.78
N VAL A 386 15.11 -12.19 -17.55
CA VAL A 386 14.34 -11.32 -18.43
C VAL A 386 15.29 -10.68 -19.45
N ASP A 387 15.25 -11.09 -20.70
CA ASP A 387 16.17 -10.65 -21.75
C ASP A 387 15.49 -9.97 -22.96
N PHE A 388 14.18 -9.79 -22.92
CA PHE A 388 13.30 -9.23 -23.96
C PHE A 388 12.90 -7.79 -23.74
#